data_108aa85d5195e72e55d6cea84eb31281
#
_entry.id   108aa85d5195e72e55d6cea84eb31281
#
_cell.length_a   1.000
_cell.length_b   1.000
_cell.length_c   1.000
_cell.angle_alpha   90.00
_cell.angle_beta   90.00
_cell.angle_gamma   90.00
#
_symmetry.space_group_name_H-M   'P 1'
#
loop_
_entity.id
_entity.type
_entity.pdbx_description
1 polymer ?
#
loop_
_entity_poly.entity_id
_entity_poly.type
_entity_poly.pdbx_seq_one_letter_code
_entity_poly.pdbx_strand_id
1 'polypeptide(L)'
;MINWPQDYSGAWTLAGEVERRGIGLHSGGESTVRLAPCDKPGFHLRVGAAAEAVRLSPDQVRDSQLCTTLDLGAHRVATVEHLLAALAGCGVSHCEIAVQGGEIPLLDGSALGWVEAIAEAGLQPAASERPPAPHLEQPLVRHRGSSVITATPSDRFSLVGIIDFPQAAIGRQQLALELTPQRFVDEIAPARTFGFRDQVEQLRAAGLIQGGALDNALVCNGDHWLNPPLRFADEPVRHKLLDLIGDLALVGFPQAQVLVYRGSHGLHTDLAAAL
;
A
#
# COMPACT_ATOMS: atom_id res chain seq x y z
N MET A 1 -23.08 1.35 8.04
CA MET A 1 -22.07 1.37 6.95
C MET A 1 -21.47 2.75 6.92
N ILE A 2 -20.17 2.88 6.83
CA ILE A 2 -19.49 4.17 6.70
C ILE A 2 -19.74 4.75 5.29
N ASN A 3 -19.92 6.06 5.21
CA ASN A 3 -19.92 6.76 3.92
C ASN A 3 -18.50 7.21 3.60
N TRP A 4 -17.85 6.57 2.66
CA TRP A 4 -16.54 6.99 2.19
C TRP A 4 -16.62 8.34 1.47
N PRO A 5 -15.54 9.16 1.49
CA PRO A 5 -15.46 10.37 0.66
C PRO A 5 -15.74 10.04 -0.82
N GLN A 6 -16.34 10.98 -1.56
CA GLN A 6 -16.65 10.76 -2.98
C GLN A 6 -15.40 10.74 -3.86
N ASP A 7 -14.41 11.53 -3.48
CA ASP A 7 -13.13 11.70 -4.18
C ASP A 7 -12.00 12.03 -3.19
N TYR A 8 -10.83 12.35 -3.72
CA TYR A 8 -9.64 12.69 -2.95
C TYR A 8 -9.42 14.21 -2.77
N SER A 9 -10.40 15.06 -3.01
CA SER A 9 -10.26 16.52 -2.88
C SER A 9 -10.36 17.01 -1.43
N GLY A 10 -11.16 16.34 -0.59
CA GLY A 10 -11.39 16.72 0.79
C GLY A 10 -10.25 16.37 1.74
N ALA A 11 -10.12 17.13 2.83
CA ALA A 11 -9.23 16.81 3.95
C ALA A 11 -9.96 15.97 4.98
N TRP A 12 -9.51 14.71 5.17
CA TRP A 12 -10.15 13.76 6.06
C TRP A 12 -9.16 13.16 7.04
N THR A 13 -9.61 12.98 8.28
CA THR A 13 -8.92 12.26 9.36
C THR A 13 -9.86 11.23 9.99
N LEU A 14 -9.34 10.39 10.86
CA LEU A 14 -10.16 9.46 11.64
C LEU A 14 -11.03 10.23 12.65
N ALA A 15 -12.23 9.71 12.96
CA ALA A 15 -13.09 10.28 14.00
C ALA A 15 -12.71 9.77 15.41
N GLY A 16 -12.05 8.62 15.49
CA GLY A 16 -11.58 8.00 16.73
C GLY A 16 -10.27 7.25 16.54
N GLU A 17 -9.74 6.71 17.63
CA GLU A 17 -8.57 5.83 17.59
C GLU A 17 -8.98 4.39 17.31
N VAL A 18 -8.09 3.65 16.63
CA VAL A 18 -8.25 2.22 16.39
C VAL A 18 -6.90 1.53 16.40
N GLU A 19 -6.88 0.27 16.82
CA GLU A 19 -5.67 -0.54 16.92
C GLU A 19 -5.84 -1.86 16.15
N ARG A 20 -4.74 -2.30 15.51
CA ARG A 20 -4.62 -3.65 14.95
C ARG A 20 -3.31 -4.26 15.40
N ARG A 21 -3.38 -5.55 15.73
CA ARG A 21 -2.24 -6.37 16.13
C ARG A 21 -2.13 -7.57 15.20
N GLY A 22 -0.91 -7.97 14.90
CA GLY A 22 -0.65 -9.15 14.07
C GLY A 22 0.83 -9.41 13.90
N ILE A 23 1.14 -10.25 12.94
CA ILE A 23 2.50 -10.71 12.63
C ILE A 23 3.02 -9.99 11.38
N GLY A 24 4.27 -9.55 11.40
CA GLY A 24 4.97 -9.03 10.23
C GLY A 24 5.30 -10.15 9.24
N LEU A 25 5.13 -9.88 7.95
CA LEU A 25 5.39 -10.87 6.89
C LEU A 25 6.83 -11.36 6.91
N HIS A 26 7.79 -10.44 6.93
CA HIS A 26 9.22 -10.77 6.79
C HIS A 26 9.85 -11.17 8.11
N SER A 27 9.60 -10.41 9.16
CA SER A 27 10.21 -10.64 10.47
C SER A 27 9.60 -11.83 11.23
N GLY A 28 8.34 -12.15 11.00
CA GLY A 28 7.58 -13.07 11.83
C GLY A 28 7.33 -12.57 13.25
N GLY A 29 7.71 -11.32 13.52
CA GLY A 29 7.54 -10.70 14.85
C GLY A 29 6.13 -10.14 15.04
N GLU A 30 5.68 -10.12 16.30
CA GLU A 30 4.45 -9.42 16.67
C GLU A 30 4.62 -7.91 16.51
N SER A 31 3.58 -7.27 16.00
CA SER A 31 3.52 -5.82 15.87
C SER A 31 2.11 -5.31 16.16
N THR A 32 2.05 -4.13 16.73
CA THR A 32 0.81 -3.42 17.01
C THR A 32 0.86 -2.05 16.36
N VAL A 33 -0.18 -1.71 15.62
CA VAL A 33 -0.35 -0.39 15.00
C VAL A 33 -1.59 0.26 15.52
N ARG A 34 -1.45 1.47 16.07
CA ARG A 34 -2.55 2.35 16.46
C ARG A 34 -2.63 3.51 15.47
N LEU A 35 -3.81 3.74 14.95
CA LEU A 35 -4.17 4.88 14.13
C LEU A 35 -4.99 5.87 14.96
N ALA A 36 -4.68 7.14 14.84
CA ALA A 36 -5.35 8.20 15.57
C ALA A 36 -5.65 9.42 14.69
N PRO A 37 -6.68 10.21 15.05
CA PRO A 37 -6.93 11.50 14.42
C PRO A 37 -5.67 12.39 14.43
N CYS A 38 -5.49 13.16 13.38
CA CYS A 38 -4.38 14.10 13.27
C CYS A 38 -4.83 15.35 12.54
N ASP A 39 -4.45 16.54 13.07
CA ASP A 39 -4.72 17.82 12.41
C ASP A 39 -3.53 18.29 11.54
N LYS A 40 -2.38 17.59 11.62
CA LYS A 40 -1.21 17.89 10.80
C LYS A 40 -1.37 17.23 9.43
N PRO A 41 -1.14 17.97 8.30
CA PRO A 41 -1.29 17.43 6.97
C PRO A 41 -0.34 16.26 6.69
N GLY A 42 -0.87 15.16 6.13
CA GLY A 42 -0.12 13.97 5.76
C GLY A 42 -0.17 12.87 6.83
N PHE A 43 0.62 11.84 6.60
CA PHE A 43 0.76 10.72 7.53
C PHE A 43 1.98 10.93 8.41
N HIS A 44 1.81 10.77 9.71
CA HIS A 44 2.85 10.95 10.71
C HIS A 44 3.05 9.65 11.47
N LEU A 45 4.27 9.10 11.43
CA LEU A 45 4.58 7.81 12.03
C LEU A 45 5.57 7.97 13.17
N ARG A 46 5.29 7.30 14.29
CA ARG A 46 6.21 7.13 15.41
C ARG A 46 6.38 5.67 15.76
N VAL A 47 7.57 5.28 16.22
CA VAL A 47 7.92 3.91 16.59
C VAL A 47 8.15 3.80 18.08
N GLY A 48 7.46 2.86 18.73
CA GLY A 48 7.57 2.63 20.17
C GLY A 48 7.13 3.83 20.99
N ALA A 49 7.85 4.08 22.09
CA ALA A 49 7.65 5.22 22.96
C ALA A 49 8.38 6.48 22.48
N ALA A 50 8.88 6.50 21.23
CA ALA A 50 9.55 7.67 20.67
C ALA A 50 8.66 8.91 20.80
N ALA A 51 9.28 10.02 21.17
CA ALA A 51 8.56 11.20 21.59
C ALA A 51 7.86 11.92 20.43
N GLU A 52 8.37 11.83 19.21
CA GLU A 52 7.88 12.64 18.10
C GLU A 52 7.56 11.79 16.86
N ALA A 53 6.37 12.05 16.28
CA ALA A 53 5.96 11.43 15.05
C ALA A 53 6.58 12.17 13.86
N VAL A 54 7.16 11.41 12.92
CA VAL A 54 7.81 11.93 11.71
C VAL A 54 6.81 11.90 10.56
N ARG A 55 6.69 13.01 9.83
CA ARG A 55 5.91 13.04 8.59
C ARG A 55 6.55 12.12 7.56
N LEU A 56 5.72 11.26 6.96
CA LEU A 56 6.18 10.33 5.93
C LEU A 56 6.42 11.04 4.61
N SER A 57 7.49 10.62 3.92
CA SER A 57 7.89 11.09 2.59
C SER A 57 8.70 10.03 1.84
N PRO A 58 8.84 10.11 0.50
CA PRO A 58 9.63 9.17 -0.28
C PRO A 58 11.12 9.14 0.08
N ASP A 59 11.67 10.22 0.62
CA ASP A 59 13.09 10.33 1.00
C ASP A 59 13.49 9.34 2.09
N GLN A 60 12.52 8.83 2.84
CA GLN A 60 12.70 7.85 3.89
C GLN A 60 12.75 6.41 3.39
N VAL A 61 12.40 6.16 2.12
CA VAL A 61 12.45 4.81 1.55
C VAL A 61 13.90 4.36 1.38
N ARG A 62 14.24 3.19 1.94
CA ARG A 62 15.61 2.63 1.88
C ARG A 62 15.66 1.25 1.26
N ASP A 63 14.66 0.45 1.46
CA ASP A 63 14.56 -0.90 0.91
C ASP A 63 13.16 -1.09 0.33
N SER A 64 13.10 -1.50 -0.92
CA SER A 64 11.86 -1.66 -1.67
C SER A 64 11.88 -2.88 -2.58
N GLN A 65 12.69 -3.89 -2.24
CA GLN A 65 12.81 -5.09 -3.08
C GLN A 65 11.58 -5.99 -2.98
N LEU A 66 11.14 -6.32 -1.76
CA LEU A 66 10.00 -7.20 -1.49
C LEU A 66 8.85 -6.48 -0.76
N CYS A 67 9.14 -5.38 -0.10
CA CYS A 67 8.18 -4.50 0.57
C CYS A 67 8.75 -3.08 0.61
N THR A 68 7.93 -2.10 0.95
CA THR A 68 8.41 -0.75 1.20
C THR A 68 8.82 -0.60 2.66
N THR A 69 10.10 -0.26 2.88
CA THR A 69 10.68 -0.02 4.21
C THR A 69 11.05 1.44 4.36
N LEU A 70 10.61 2.05 5.47
CA LEU A 70 10.93 3.43 5.83
C LEU A 70 12.05 3.46 6.88
N ASP A 71 13.04 4.31 6.65
CA ASP A 71 14.10 4.64 7.60
C ASP A 71 13.78 5.99 8.25
N LEU A 72 13.48 5.94 9.52
CA LEU A 72 13.12 7.12 10.34
C LEU A 72 14.28 7.52 11.27
N GLY A 73 15.51 7.26 10.85
CA GLY A 73 16.73 7.56 11.61
C GLY A 73 17.09 6.43 12.59
N ALA A 74 16.60 6.50 13.82
CA ALA A 74 16.88 5.47 14.84
C ALA A 74 16.06 4.17 14.62
N HIS A 75 15.03 4.22 13.79
CA HIS A 75 14.08 3.13 13.61
C HIS A 75 13.81 2.85 12.13
N ARG A 76 13.50 1.60 11.82
CA ARG A 76 12.98 1.17 10.51
C ARG A 76 11.64 0.52 10.67
N VAL A 77 10.75 0.76 9.71
CA VAL A 77 9.43 0.13 9.65
C VAL A 77 9.23 -0.45 8.25
N ALA A 78 9.07 -1.76 8.17
CA ALA A 78 8.87 -2.49 6.92
C ALA A 78 7.38 -2.71 6.61
N THR A 79 7.07 -3.05 5.35
CA THR A 79 5.74 -3.46 4.86
C THR A 79 4.67 -2.40 5.09
N VAL A 80 5.00 -1.13 4.81
CA VAL A 80 4.11 0.00 5.08
C VAL A 80 3.03 0.18 4.00
N GLU A 81 3.24 -0.39 2.82
CA GLU A 81 2.44 -0.16 1.61
C GLU A 81 0.95 -0.49 1.77
N HIS A 82 0.60 -1.61 2.41
CA HIS A 82 -0.81 -2.01 2.58
C HIS A 82 -1.59 -1.06 3.50
N LEU A 83 -0.96 -0.64 4.60
CA LEU A 83 -1.53 0.35 5.51
C LEU A 83 -1.69 1.70 4.82
N LEU A 84 -0.63 2.17 4.14
CA LEU A 84 -0.68 3.46 3.44
C LEU A 84 -1.68 3.44 2.29
N ALA A 85 -1.81 2.29 1.58
CA ALA A 85 -2.84 2.10 0.57
C ALA A 85 -4.24 2.22 1.18
N ALA A 86 -4.49 1.59 2.34
CA ALA A 86 -5.79 1.69 3.01
C ALA A 86 -6.11 3.12 3.43
N LEU A 87 -5.17 3.82 4.08
CA LEU A 87 -5.39 5.20 4.51
C LEU A 87 -5.68 6.12 3.32
N ALA A 88 -4.76 6.19 2.35
CA ALA A 88 -4.90 7.07 1.20
C ALA A 88 -6.08 6.64 0.30
N GLY A 89 -6.22 5.34 0.07
CA GLY A 89 -7.28 4.77 -0.77
C GLY A 89 -8.69 5.01 -0.22
N CYS A 90 -8.86 5.02 1.10
CA CYS A 90 -10.12 5.41 1.75
C CYS A 90 -10.35 6.92 1.82
N GLY A 91 -9.43 7.74 1.30
CA GLY A 91 -9.54 9.20 1.27
C GLY A 91 -8.95 9.90 2.48
N VAL A 92 -8.39 9.18 3.46
CA VAL A 92 -7.71 9.77 4.62
C VAL A 92 -6.47 10.53 4.13
N SER A 93 -6.31 11.76 4.60
CA SER A 93 -5.19 12.64 4.26
C SER A 93 -4.38 13.07 5.48
N HIS A 94 -4.88 12.79 6.68
CA HIS A 94 -4.29 13.17 7.94
C HIS A 94 -4.45 12.00 8.92
N CYS A 95 -3.33 11.44 9.39
CA CYS A 95 -3.37 10.35 10.36
C CYS A 95 -2.06 10.28 11.16
N GLU A 96 -2.17 10.10 12.45
CA GLU A 96 -1.05 9.67 13.29
C GLU A 96 -1.03 8.14 13.34
N ILE A 97 0.15 7.57 13.10
CA ILE A 97 0.41 6.14 13.06
C ILE A 97 1.44 5.83 14.15
N ALA A 98 1.05 5.06 15.16
CA ALA A 98 1.97 4.60 16.19
C ALA A 98 2.24 3.11 16.02
N VAL A 99 3.51 2.73 15.84
CA VAL A 99 3.93 1.35 15.61
C VAL A 99 4.72 0.85 16.81
N GLN A 100 4.32 -0.31 17.34
CA GLN A 100 5.12 -1.09 18.28
C GLN A 100 5.60 -2.34 17.55
N GLY A 101 6.85 -2.33 17.12
CA GLY A 101 7.47 -3.34 16.26
C GLY A 101 8.27 -2.71 15.14
N GLY A 102 8.95 -3.52 14.33
CA GLY A 102 9.76 -3.08 13.18
C GLY A 102 9.08 -3.31 11.82
N GLU A 103 7.83 -3.79 11.82
CA GLU A 103 7.10 -4.12 10.60
C GLU A 103 5.60 -3.92 10.80
N ILE A 104 4.89 -3.42 9.80
CA ILE A 104 3.43 -3.33 9.84
C ILE A 104 2.83 -4.75 9.77
N PRO A 105 1.84 -5.11 10.62
CA PRO A 105 1.19 -6.41 10.56
C PRO A 105 0.60 -6.68 9.17
N LEU A 106 0.87 -7.87 8.64
CA LEU A 106 0.36 -8.27 7.33
C LEU A 106 -1.16 -8.48 7.32
N LEU A 107 -1.74 -8.83 8.48
CA LEU A 107 -3.13 -9.23 8.64
C LEU A 107 -3.47 -10.41 7.71
N ASP A 108 -4.46 -10.26 6.85
CA ASP A 108 -4.87 -11.28 5.88
C ASP A 108 -4.12 -11.21 4.53
N GLY A 109 -3.09 -10.37 4.45
CA GLY A 109 -2.32 -10.15 3.22
C GLY A 109 -2.91 -9.15 2.25
N SER A 110 -4.04 -8.54 2.57
CA SER A 110 -4.69 -7.48 1.80
C SER A 110 -4.72 -6.16 2.59
N ALA A 111 -5.34 -5.12 2.05
CA ALA A 111 -5.61 -3.89 2.79
C ALA A 111 -6.97 -3.93 3.51
N LEU A 112 -7.77 -5.00 3.39
CA LEU A 112 -9.13 -5.06 3.91
C LEU A 112 -9.18 -4.88 5.43
N GLY A 113 -8.30 -5.54 6.19
CA GLY A 113 -8.27 -5.41 7.65
C GLY A 113 -7.96 -3.97 8.12
N TRP A 114 -7.23 -3.20 7.31
CA TRP A 114 -6.98 -1.77 7.56
C TRP A 114 -8.19 -0.91 7.17
N VAL A 115 -8.89 -1.24 6.07
CA VAL A 115 -10.17 -0.59 5.70
C VAL A 115 -11.21 -0.80 6.79
N GLU A 116 -11.32 -2.01 7.35
CA GLU A 116 -12.21 -2.31 8.47
C GLU A 116 -11.83 -1.51 9.73
N ALA A 117 -10.53 -1.33 10.01
CA ALA A 117 -10.07 -0.48 11.10
C ALA A 117 -10.48 0.99 10.90
N ILE A 118 -10.29 1.53 9.69
CA ILE A 118 -10.70 2.89 9.34
C ILE A 118 -12.23 3.04 9.47
N ALA A 119 -12.99 2.05 9.02
CA ALA A 119 -14.45 2.04 9.13
C ALA A 119 -14.93 2.01 10.60
N GLU A 120 -14.23 1.27 11.48
CA GLU A 120 -14.49 1.23 12.92
C GLU A 120 -14.20 2.58 13.60
N ALA A 121 -13.07 3.20 13.27
CA ALA A 121 -12.70 4.51 13.79
C ALA A 121 -13.64 5.64 13.30
N GLY A 122 -14.23 5.44 12.11
CA GLY A 122 -15.00 6.48 11.43
C GLY A 122 -14.12 7.55 10.80
N LEU A 123 -14.72 8.40 9.98
CA LEU A 123 -14.07 9.54 9.33
C LEU A 123 -14.72 10.85 9.72
N GLN A 124 -13.91 11.91 9.83
CA GLN A 124 -14.34 13.29 10.01
C GLN A 124 -13.48 14.24 9.18
N PRO A 125 -13.99 15.43 8.82
CA PRO A 125 -13.17 16.46 8.21
C PRO A 125 -11.97 16.81 9.10
N ALA A 126 -10.79 16.95 8.50
CA ALA A 126 -9.61 17.43 9.21
C ALA A 126 -9.68 18.94 9.41
N ALA A 127 -9.04 19.44 10.47
CA ALA A 127 -9.03 20.87 10.78
C ALA A 127 -8.12 21.68 9.84
N SER A 128 -7.10 21.04 9.25
CA SER A 128 -6.20 21.65 8.28
C SER A 128 -6.49 21.17 6.85
N GLU A 129 -6.00 21.92 5.88
CA GLU A 129 -6.16 21.58 4.47
C GLU A 129 -5.39 20.30 4.10
N ARG A 130 -5.91 19.58 3.11
CA ARG A 130 -5.21 18.44 2.51
C ARG A 130 -3.88 18.91 1.91
N PRO A 131 -2.80 18.11 2.05
CA PRO A 131 -1.58 18.38 1.29
C PRO A 131 -1.89 18.49 -0.20
N PRO A 132 -1.30 19.45 -0.92
CA PRO A 132 -1.53 19.60 -2.35
C PRO A 132 -1.17 18.32 -3.08
N ALA A 133 -2.01 17.91 -4.03
CA ALA A 133 -1.71 16.78 -4.91
C ALA A 133 -0.51 17.14 -5.80
N PRO A 134 0.39 16.18 -6.08
CA PRO A 134 1.44 16.40 -7.06
C PRO A 134 0.85 16.82 -8.42
N HIS A 135 1.39 17.89 -8.99
CA HIS A 135 0.97 18.40 -10.28
C HIS A 135 2.05 18.14 -11.33
N LEU A 136 1.62 17.63 -12.47
CA LEU A 136 2.49 17.32 -13.60
C LEU A 136 2.18 18.23 -14.77
N GLU A 137 3.18 18.95 -15.28
CA GLU A 137 3.07 19.70 -16.54
C GLU A 137 3.36 18.83 -17.77
N GLN A 138 4.18 17.80 -17.59
CA GLN A 138 4.63 16.90 -18.66
C GLN A 138 4.61 15.44 -18.18
N PRO A 139 4.50 14.47 -19.10
CA PRO A 139 4.59 13.07 -18.74
C PRO A 139 5.91 12.72 -18.06
N LEU A 140 5.82 11.94 -16.99
CA LEU A 140 6.95 11.39 -16.25
C LEU A 140 7.10 9.92 -16.59
N VAL A 141 8.33 9.47 -16.85
CA VAL A 141 8.63 8.07 -17.15
C VAL A 141 9.76 7.60 -16.26
N ARG A 142 9.58 6.42 -15.65
CA ARG A 142 10.65 5.70 -14.95
C ARG A 142 10.69 4.26 -15.46
N HIS A 143 11.87 3.67 -15.46
CA HIS A 143 12.04 2.28 -15.86
C HIS A 143 13.14 1.59 -15.06
N ARG A 144 12.99 0.29 -14.84
CA ARG A 144 14.00 -0.60 -14.26
C ARG A 144 14.03 -1.90 -15.07
N GLY A 145 15.08 -2.14 -15.85
CA GLY A 145 15.14 -3.26 -16.77
C GLY A 145 13.98 -3.22 -17.76
N SER A 146 13.15 -4.28 -17.80
CA SER A 146 11.96 -4.39 -18.67
C SER A 146 10.70 -3.79 -18.03
N SER A 147 10.77 -3.29 -16.81
CA SER A 147 9.64 -2.67 -16.11
C SER A 147 9.57 -1.19 -16.40
N VAL A 148 8.37 -0.66 -16.56
CA VAL A 148 8.15 0.76 -16.83
C VAL A 148 6.95 1.27 -16.04
N ILE A 149 7.04 2.51 -15.58
CA ILE A 149 5.92 3.26 -15.01
C ILE A 149 5.90 4.65 -15.65
N THR A 150 4.70 5.11 -16.00
CA THR A 150 4.48 6.45 -16.54
C THR A 150 3.39 7.15 -15.75
N ALA A 151 3.55 8.46 -15.56
CA ALA A 151 2.48 9.34 -15.08
C ALA A 151 2.25 10.40 -16.17
N THR A 152 1.04 10.43 -16.73
CA THR A 152 0.64 11.39 -17.76
C THR A 152 -0.39 12.35 -17.18
N PRO A 153 -0.23 13.68 -17.32
CA PRO A 153 -1.19 14.66 -16.81
C PRO A 153 -2.63 14.31 -17.18
N SER A 154 -3.56 14.40 -16.23
CA SER A 154 -4.98 14.10 -16.42
C SER A 154 -5.78 14.83 -15.34
N ASP A 155 -7.04 15.16 -15.61
CA ASP A 155 -7.94 15.80 -14.64
C ASP A 155 -8.34 14.83 -13.49
N ARG A 156 -8.09 13.54 -13.66
CA ARG A 156 -8.47 12.49 -12.71
C ARG A 156 -7.31 11.55 -12.43
N PHE A 157 -7.28 11.03 -11.20
CA PHE A 157 -6.35 9.97 -10.88
C PHE A 157 -6.85 8.62 -11.38
N SER A 158 -6.16 8.05 -12.35
CA SER A 158 -6.48 6.74 -12.91
C SER A 158 -5.24 5.86 -12.99
N LEU A 159 -5.46 4.55 -12.90
CA LEU A 159 -4.42 3.53 -12.84
C LEU A 159 -4.60 2.53 -13.99
N VAL A 160 -3.50 2.13 -14.62
CA VAL A 160 -3.43 1.00 -15.53
C VAL A 160 -2.30 0.09 -15.07
N GLY A 161 -2.65 -1.05 -14.48
CA GLY A 161 -1.69 -2.08 -14.07
C GLY A 161 -1.61 -3.21 -15.08
N ILE A 162 -0.40 -3.59 -15.45
CA ILE A 162 -0.13 -4.75 -16.30
C ILE A 162 0.94 -5.60 -15.64
N ILE A 163 0.61 -6.84 -15.32
CA ILE A 163 1.54 -7.86 -14.85
C ILE A 163 1.74 -8.94 -15.91
N ASP A 164 2.89 -9.59 -15.85
CA ASP A 164 3.22 -10.63 -16.82
C ASP A 164 4.20 -11.62 -16.16
N PHE A 165 3.64 -12.70 -15.64
CA PHE A 165 4.36 -13.75 -14.92
C PHE A 165 4.41 -15.03 -15.76
N PRO A 166 5.51 -15.79 -15.70
CA PRO A 166 5.63 -17.05 -16.42
C PRO A 166 4.75 -18.18 -15.87
N GLN A 167 4.29 -18.05 -14.60
CA GLN A 167 3.41 -19.03 -13.97
C GLN A 167 2.02 -18.99 -14.61
N ALA A 168 1.54 -20.11 -15.13
CA ALA A 168 0.29 -20.18 -15.87
C ALA A 168 -0.96 -19.81 -15.03
N ALA A 169 -0.89 -20.02 -13.70
CA ALA A 169 -1.97 -19.62 -12.78
C ALA A 169 -2.13 -18.09 -12.67
N ILE A 170 -1.11 -17.31 -13.05
CA ILE A 170 -1.14 -15.85 -13.05
C ILE A 170 -1.17 -15.32 -14.49
N GLY A 171 -0.14 -15.67 -15.28
CA GLY A 171 0.02 -15.23 -16.66
C GLY A 171 0.12 -13.71 -16.81
N ARG A 172 -0.43 -13.23 -17.93
CA ARG A 172 -0.57 -11.81 -18.19
C ARG A 172 -1.96 -11.33 -17.77
N GLN A 173 -1.99 -10.32 -16.89
CA GLN A 173 -3.22 -9.69 -16.44
C GLN A 173 -3.11 -8.17 -16.62
N GLN A 174 -4.26 -7.52 -16.81
CA GLN A 174 -4.36 -6.08 -16.93
C GLN A 174 -5.62 -5.59 -16.25
N LEU A 175 -5.51 -4.47 -15.51
CA LEU A 175 -6.62 -3.77 -14.92
C LEU A 175 -6.44 -2.27 -15.15
N ALA A 176 -7.51 -1.60 -15.59
CA ALA A 176 -7.59 -0.16 -15.72
C ALA A 176 -8.78 0.36 -14.91
N LEU A 177 -8.55 1.36 -14.06
CA LEU A 177 -9.62 1.97 -13.26
C LEU A 177 -9.32 3.45 -12.96
N GLU A 178 -10.37 4.26 -12.91
CA GLU A 178 -10.36 5.55 -12.22
C GLU A 178 -10.51 5.27 -10.72
N LEU A 179 -9.55 5.74 -9.90
CA LEU A 179 -9.57 5.44 -8.48
C LEU A 179 -10.46 6.44 -7.74
N THR A 180 -11.38 5.89 -6.95
CA THR A 180 -12.18 6.61 -5.94
C THR A 180 -12.12 5.85 -4.63
N PRO A 181 -12.41 6.47 -3.47
CA PRO A 181 -12.43 5.75 -2.19
C PRO A 181 -13.34 4.53 -2.19
N GLN A 182 -14.53 4.63 -2.77
CA GLN A 182 -15.44 3.48 -2.85
C GLN A 182 -14.87 2.36 -3.73
N ARG A 183 -14.31 2.70 -4.90
CA ARG A 183 -13.71 1.69 -5.80
C ARG A 183 -12.45 1.06 -5.20
N PHE A 184 -11.67 1.83 -4.44
CA PHE A 184 -10.55 1.26 -3.69
C PHE A 184 -11.04 0.18 -2.73
N VAL A 185 -12.05 0.49 -1.92
CA VAL A 185 -12.62 -0.44 -0.93
C VAL A 185 -13.19 -1.69 -1.58
N ASP A 186 -13.94 -1.54 -2.66
CA ASP A 186 -14.66 -2.66 -3.29
C ASP A 186 -13.78 -3.49 -4.22
N GLU A 187 -12.84 -2.86 -4.93
CA GLU A 187 -12.14 -3.49 -6.06
C GLU A 187 -10.65 -3.75 -5.81
N ILE A 188 -10.00 -3.03 -4.89
CA ILE A 188 -8.55 -3.09 -4.69
C ILE A 188 -8.20 -3.62 -3.29
N ALA A 189 -8.78 -3.03 -2.25
CA ALA A 189 -8.43 -3.35 -0.87
C ALA A 189 -8.52 -4.83 -0.51
N PRO A 190 -9.48 -5.63 -1.03
CA PRO A 190 -9.56 -7.05 -0.71
C PRO A 190 -8.50 -7.93 -1.39
N ALA A 191 -7.73 -7.41 -2.35
CA ALA A 191 -6.74 -8.22 -3.08
C ALA A 191 -5.54 -8.58 -2.20
N ARG A 192 -5.30 -9.89 -2.04
CA ARG A 192 -4.23 -10.42 -1.18
C ARG A 192 -2.88 -10.44 -1.91
N THR A 193 -1.82 -10.27 -1.13
CA THR A 193 -0.45 -10.49 -1.58
C THR A 193 -0.26 -11.95 -2.02
N PHE A 194 0.73 -12.16 -2.89
CA PHE A 194 1.02 -13.49 -3.41
C PHE A 194 2.51 -13.75 -3.53
N GLY A 195 2.87 -15.01 -3.45
CA GLY A 195 4.23 -15.50 -3.63
C GLY A 195 4.27 -16.81 -4.41
N PHE A 196 5.48 -17.35 -4.60
CA PHE A 196 5.74 -18.54 -5.39
C PHE A 196 6.29 -19.65 -4.50
N ARG A 197 5.72 -20.85 -4.62
CA ARG A 197 6.11 -22.00 -3.80
C ARG A 197 7.59 -22.32 -3.92
N ASP A 198 8.14 -22.27 -5.13
CA ASP A 198 9.54 -22.57 -5.42
C ASP A 198 10.54 -21.60 -4.77
N GLN A 199 10.08 -20.41 -4.38
CA GLN A 199 10.90 -19.39 -3.71
C GLN A 199 10.80 -19.41 -2.18
N VAL A 200 9.81 -20.10 -1.61
CA VAL A 200 9.52 -20.03 -0.17
C VAL A 200 10.70 -20.46 0.69
N GLU A 201 11.35 -21.58 0.36
CA GLU A 201 12.48 -22.10 1.14
C GLU A 201 13.69 -21.17 1.09
N GLN A 202 14.00 -20.65 -0.10
CA GLN A 202 15.09 -19.68 -0.30
C GLN A 202 14.85 -18.38 0.46
N LEU A 203 13.63 -17.84 0.40
CA LEU A 203 13.28 -16.60 1.10
C LEU A 203 13.33 -16.79 2.62
N ARG A 204 12.83 -17.92 3.13
CA ARG A 204 12.91 -18.23 4.57
C ARG A 204 14.36 -18.41 5.03
N ALA A 205 15.19 -19.09 4.26
CA ALA A 205 16.61 -19.23 4.56
C ALA A 205 17.36 -17.89 4.56
N ALA A 206 16.89 -16.93 3.77
CA ALA A 206 17.39 -15.54 3.77
C ALA A 206 16.80 -14.67 4.91
N GLY A 207 15.99 -15.24 5.82
CA GLY A 207 15.37 -14.52 6.93
C GLY A 207 14.14 -13.70 6.54
N LEU A 208 13.60 -13.92 5.35
CA LEU A 208 12.40 -13.25 4.83
C LEU A 208 11.17 -14.15 4.97
N ILE A 209 9.98 -13.56 4.87
CA ILE A 209 8.67 -14.23 4.91
C ILE A 209 8.50 -15.20 6.10
N GLN A 210 9.12 -14.90 7.26
CA GLN A 210 9.06 -15.75 8.46
C GLN A 210 7.63 -15.86 9.01
N GLY A 211 6.80 -14.81 8.83
CA GLY A 211 5.39 -14.77 9.21
C GLY A 211 4.43 -15.17 8.08
N GLY A 212 4.95 -15.53 6.90
CA GLY A 212 4.11 -15.92 5.76
C GLY A 212 3.42 -17.27 5.96
N ALA A 213 2.11 -17.33 5.74
CA ALA A 213 1.26 -18.49 5.88
C ALA A 213 0.17 -18.52 4.79
N LEU A 214 -0.53 -19.65 4.63
CA LEU A 214 -1.57 -19.78 3.59
C LEU A 214 -2.85 -18.99 3.89
N ASP A 215 -3.01 -18.47 5.09
CA ASP A 215 -4.11 -17.60 5.48
C ASP A 215 -3.84 -16.11 5.26
N ASN A 216 -2.56 -15.73 5.02
CA ASN A 216 -2.17 -14.35 4.84
C ASN A 216 -1.42 -14.04 3.53
N ALA A 217 -1.28 -15.01 2.63
CA ALA A 217 -0.74 -14.81 1.30
C ALA A 217 -1.24 -15.89 0.33
N LEU A 218 -1.50 -15.53 -0.91
CA LEU A 218 -1.75 -16.50 -1.97
C LEU A 218 -0.43 -17.15 -2.41
N VAL A 219 -0.40 -18.47 -2.54
CA VAL A 219 0.81 -19.19 -2.97
C VAL A 219 0.56 -19.86 -4.31
N CYS A 220 1.25 -19.37 -5.33
CA CYS A 220 1.24 -19.92 -6.68
C CYS A 220 2.20 -21.10 -6.78
N ASN A 221 1.74 -22.22 -7.35
CA ASN A 221 2.53 -23.41 -7.65
C ASN A 221 2.45 -23.74 -9.15
N GLY A 222 3.06 -22.88 -9.96
CA GLY A 222 3.11 -23.05 -11.41
C GLY A 222 1.77 -22.77 -12.09
N ASP A 223 0.93 -23.77 -12.25
CA ASP A 223 -0.34 -23.71 -12.98
C ASP A 223 -1.57 -23.61 -12.06
N HIS A 224 -1.40 -23.68 -10.76
CA HIS A 224 -2.49 -23.62 -9.77
C HIS A 224 -2.12 -22.88 -8.49
N TRP A 225 -3.14 -22.54 -7.70
CA TRP A 225 -3.01 -21.93 -6.38
C TRP A 225 -3.08 -23.00 -5.29
N LEU A 226 -2.25 -22.89 -4.24
CA LEU A 226 -2.30 -23.82 -3.11
C LEU A 226 -3.46 -23.55 -2.17
N ASN A 227 -3.96 -22.32 -2.13
CA ASN A 227 -5.00 -21.85 -1.20
C ASN A 227 -6.15 -21.08 -1.88
N PRO A 228 -6.83 -21.69 -2.87
CA PRO A 228 -8.04 -21.11 -3.46
C PRO A 228 -9.19 -21.07 -2.43
N PRO A 229 -10.27 -20.29 -2.67
CA PRO A 229 -10.50 -19.52 -3.88
C PRO A 229 -9.79 -18.16 -3.87
N LEU A 230 -9.56 -17.60 -5.05
CA LEU A 230 -9.23 -16.20 -5.21
C LEU A 230 -10.48 -15.35 -4.94
N ARG A 231 -10.27 -14.15 -4.40
CA ARG A 231 -11.35 -13.16 -4.21
C ARG A 231 -11.79 -12.52 -5.53
N PHE A 232 -10.84 -12.37 -6.46
CA PHE A 232 -11.07 -11.90 -7.82
C PHE A 232 -10.33 -12.80 -8.80
N ALA A 233 -10.86 -12.99 -10.00
CA ALA A 233 -10.17 -13.78 -11.03
C ALA A 233 -8.79 -13.17 -11.40
N ASP A 234 -8.67 -11.85 -11.26
CA ASP A 234 -7.49 -11.04 -11.52
C ASP A 234 -6.87 -10.47 -10.22
N GLU A 235 -7.00 -11.19 -9.10
CA GLU A 235 -6.52 -10.76 -7.78
C GLU A 235 -5.03 -10.34 -7.79
N PRO A 236 -4.10 -11.02 -8.51
CA PRO A 236 -2.71 -10.61 -8.57
C PRO A 236 -2.48 -9.19 -9.12
N VAL A 237 -3.13 -8.79 -10.21
CA VAL A 237 -2.95 -7.42 -10.74
C VAL A 237 -3.59 -6.37 -9.85
N ARG A 238 -4.69 -6.69 -9.17
CA ARG A 238 -5.33 -5.81 -8.18
C ARG A 238 -4.39 -5.56 -7.00
N HIS A 239 -3.74 -6.61 -6.50
CA HIS A 239 -2.75 -6.49 -5.45
C HIS A 239 -1.56 -5.63 -5.89
N LYS A 240 -1.06 -5.80 -7.12
CA LYS A 240 0.01 -4.95 -7.64
C LYS A 240 -0.39 -3.47 -7.78
N LEU A 241 -1.66 -3.19 -8.02
CA LEU A 241 -2.19 -1.82 -7.95
C LEU A 241 -2.36 -1.34 -6.50
N LEU A 242 -2.69 -2.22 -5.54
CA LEU A 242 -2.70 -1.90 -4.12
C LEU A 242 -1.31 -1.43 -3.65
N ASP A 243 -0.26 -2.18 -4.00
CA ASP A 243 1.14 -1.82 -3.73
C ASP A 243 1.48 -0.43 -4.28
N LEU A 244 1.12 -0.17 -5.55
CA LEU A 244 1.36 1.13 -6.18
C LEU A 244 0.64 2.28 -5.46
N ILE A 245 -0.62 2.06 -5.06
CA ILE A 245 -1.41 3.05 -4.31
C ILE A 245 -0.74 3.38 -2.98
N GLY A 246 -0.25 2.36 -2.26
CA GLY A 246 0.46 2.53 -1.00
C GLY A 246 1.78 3.29 -1.14
N ASP A 247 2.56 2.96 -2.14
CA ASP A 247 3.84 3.63 -2.42
C ASP A 247 3.63 5.10 -2.84
N LEU A 248 2.60 5.39 -3.64
CA LEU A 248 2.23 6.77 -4.02
C LEU A 248 1.62 7.56 -2.86
N ALA A 249 1.07 6.91 -1.84
CA ALA A 249 0.50 7.59 -0.67
C ALA A 249 1.53 8.45 0.09
N LEU A 250 2.83 8.19 -0.09
CA LEU A 250 3.92 8.98 0.49
C LEU A 250 3.97 10.44 -0.04
N VAL A 251 3.42 10.69 -1.23
CA VAL A 251 3.35 12.03 -1.85
C VAL A 251 1.92 12.49 -2.10
N GLY A 252 0.95 11.59 -1.97
CA GLY A 252 -0.44 11.80 -2.38
C GLY A 252 -0.66 11.44 -3.85
N PHE A 253 -1.94 11.37 -4.25
CA PHE A 253 -2.31 10.94 -5.59
C PHE A 253 -2.19 12.10 -6.58
N PRO A 254 -1.40 11.96 -7.67
CA PRO A 254 -1.23 13.00 -8.66
C PRO A 254 -2.50 13.15 -9.52
N GLN A 255 -2.69 14.33 -10.07
CA GLN A 255 -3.64 14.57 -11.18
C GLN A 255 -3.05 13.99 -12.46
N ALA A 256 -3.10 12.66 -12.58
CA ALA A 256 -2.46 11.93 -13.67
C ALA A 256 -3.11 10.57 -13.93
N GLN A 257 -2.94 10.06 -15.14
CA GLN A 257 -3.05 8.66 -15.44
C GLN A 257 -1.69 7.99 -15.19
N VAL A 258 -1.65 7.02 -14.27
CA VAL A 258 -0.44 6.22 -13.99
C VAL A 258 -0.59 4.84 -14.62
N LEU A 259 0.32 4.52 -15.56
CA LEU A 259 0.42 3.20 -16.15
C LEU A 259 1.68 2.51 -15.63
N VAL A 260 1.55 1.28 -15.17
CA VAL A 260 2.67 0.44 -14.73
C VAL A 260 2.66 -0.91 -15.40
N TYR A 261 3.80 -1.29 -15.98
CA TYR A 261 4.07 -2.60 -16.53
C TYR A 261 5.16 -3.29 -15.72
N ARG A 262 4.84 -4.47 -15.15
CA ARG A 262 5.73 -5.26 -14.27
C ARG A 262 6.26 -4.42 -13.10
N GLY A 263 5.36 -3.72 -12.39
CA GLY A 263 5.69 -2.84 -11.27
C GLY A 263 6.41 -3.53 -10.13
N SER A 264 7.18 -2.75 -9.39
CA SER A 264 7.86 -3.12 -8.15
C SER A 264 7.90 -1.92 -7.20
N HIS A 265 8.01 -2.13 -5.90
CA HIS A 265 8.12 -1.06 -4.92
C HIS A 265 9.22 -0.05 -5.28
N GLY A 266 10.41 -0.53 -5.70
CA GLY A 266 11.48 0.36 -6.13
C GLY A 266 11.12 1.23 -7.34
N LEU A 267 10.33 0.73 -8.30
CA LEU A 267 9.88 1.52 -9.44
C LEU A 267 8.77 2.51 -9.05
N HIS A 268 7.86 2.10 -8.15
CA HIS A 268 6.80 2.94 -7.62
C HIS A 268 7.36 4.11 -6.82
N THR A 269 8.30 3.84 -5.93
CA THR A 269 8.94 4.85 -5.07
C THR A 269 9.89 5.77 -5.86
N ASP A 270 10.52 5.29 -6.94
CA ASP A 270 11.24 6.15 -7.89
C ASP A 270 10.30 7.16 -8.59
N LEU A 271 9.07 6.73 -8.91
CA LEU A 271 8.06 7.66 -9.44
C LEU A 271 7.62 8.63 -8.35
N ALA A 272 7.28 8.13 -7.14
CA ALA A 272 6.85 8.98 -6.03
C ALA A 272 7.89 10.06 -5.67
N ALA A 273 9.18 9.71 -5.67
CA ALA A 273 10.26 10.67 -5.40
C ALA A 273 10.44 11.73 -6.51
N ALA A 274 9.86 11.52 -7.68
CA ALA A 274 9.97 12.42 -8.82
C ALA A 274 8.69 13.27 -9.04
N LEU A 275 7.63 12.99 -8.30
CA LEU A 275 6.39 13.77 -8.24
C LEU A 275 6.51 14.94 -7.27
#